data_42079a70f52569b74ab2b04697fa8d65
#
_entry.id   42079a70f52569b74ab2b04697fa8d65
#
_cell.length_a   1.000
_cell.length_b   1.000
_cell.length_c   1.000
_cell.angle_alpha   90.00
_cell.angle_beta   90.00
_cell.angle_gamma   90.00
#
_symmetry.space_group_name_H-M   'P 1'
#
loop_
_entity.id
_entity.type
_entity.pdbx_description
1 polymer ?
#
loop_
_entity_poly.entity_id
_entity_poly.type
_entity_poly.pdbx_seq_one_letter_code
_entity_poly.pdbx_strand_id
1 'polypeptide(L)'
;MWHDLHITNVSGIEKTAAEFTITMISVLPYAKMKVKIYENQSGNFTGMTDLAIKRKFDGSPECAIGYGKTIEEALEDTLLYFNKMLSQDGFTRLTEDDISYSEWSDF
;
A
#
# COMPACT_ATOMS: atom_id res chain seq x y z
N MET A 1 7.70 9.53 -24.51
CA MET A 1 7.29 9.62 -23.11
C MET A 1 7.99 8.53 -22.30
N TRP A 2 8.05 8.69 -21.00
CA TRP A 2 8.79 7.73 -20.15
C TRP A 2 8.22 6.30 -20.24
N HIS A 3 6.95 6.13 -20.60
CA HIS A 3 6.33 4.82 -20.80
C HIS A 3 7.02 3.99 -21.88
N ASP A 4 7.66 4.65 -22.83
CA ASP A 4 8.29 4.00 -23.99
C ASP A 4 9.79 3.84 -23.84
N LEU A 5 10.37 4.24 -22.71
CA LEU A 5 11.79 4.14 -22.46
C LEU A 5 12.24 2.69 -22.28
N HIS A 6 13.27 2.30 -23.01
CA HIS A 6 13.93 1.01 -22.87
C HIS A 6 15.42 1.25 -22.76
N ILE A 7 15.96 1.03 -21.58
CA ILE A 7 17.38 1.23 -21.28
C ILE A 7 17.99 -0.09 -20.84
N THR A 8 19.17 -0.39 -21.34
CA THR A 8 19.91 -1.60 -20.97
C THR A 8 20.02 -1.71 -19.45
N ASN A 9 19.77 -2.89 -18.91
CA ASN A 9 19.79 -3.21 -17.48
C ASN A 9 18.62 -2.64 -16.68
N VAL A 10 17.71 -1.90 -17.29
CA VAL A 10 16.50 -1.42 -16.62
C VAL A 10 15.34 -2.35 -16.95
N SER A 11 14.83 -3.07 -15.95
CA SER A 11 13.75 -4.05 -16.13
C SER A 11 12.37 -3.39 -16.12
N GLY A 12 12.25 -2.21 -15.53
CA GLY A 12 11.00 -1.47 -15.50
C GLY A 12 11.19 -0.11 -14.84
N ILE A 13 10.27 0.78 -15.10
CA ILE A 13 10.25 2.12 -14.51
C ILE A 13 8.86 2.35 -13.93
N GLU A 14 8.81 2.84 -12.71
CA GLU A 14 7.58 3.26 -12.06
C GLU A 14 7.70 4.72 -11.67
N LYS A 15 6.60 5.43 -11.77
CA LYS A 15 6.51 6.83 -11.37
C LYS A 15 5.57 6.92 -10.18
N THR A 16 5.96 7.62 -9.13
CA THR A 16 5.03 7.95 -8.04
C THR A 16 4.00 8.94 -8.57
N ALA A 17 2.76 8.50 -8.66
CA ALA A 17 1.67 9.28 -9.23
C ALA A 17 0.90 10.07 -8.18
N ALA A 18 0.77 9.53 -6.97
CA ALA A 18 0.02 10.17 -5.88
C ALA A 18 0.41 9.59 -4.53
N GLU A 19 0.17 10.35 -3.47
CA GLU A 19 0.29 9.91 -2.10
C GLU A 19 -0.91 10.43 -1.31
N PHE A 20 -1.55 9.54 -0.57
CA PHE A 20 -2.73 9.88 0.22
C PHE A 20 -2.48 9.61 1.70
N THR A 21 -3.03 10.46 2.55
CA THR A 21 -3.09 10.20 3.99
C THR A 21 -4.47 9.65 4.31
N ILE A 22 -4.51 8.47 4.90
CA ILE A 22 -5.75 7.78 5.25
C ILE A 22 -5.94 7.86 6.77
N THR A 23 -7.09 8.34 7.19
CA THR A 23 -7.43 8.45 8.61
C THR A 23 -8.42 7.36 8.99
N MET A 24 -8.05 6.55 9.98
CA MET A 24 -8.89 5.46 10.50
C MET A 24 -8.80 5.48 12.02
N ILE A 25 -9.48 6.43 12.65
CA ILE A 25 -9.35 6.77 14.08
C ILE A 25 -9.58 5.58 15.00
N SER A 26 -10.58 4.74 14.71
CA SER A 26 -10.94 3.61 15.58
C SER A 26 -10.15 2.33 15.27
N VAL A 27 -9.29 2.34 14.28
CA VAL A 27 -8.58 1.13 13.79
C VAL A 27 -7.07 1.24 13.97
N LEU A 28 -6.47 2.36 13.58
CA LEU A 28 -5.03 2.53 13.61
C LEU A 28 -4.56 3.14 14.93
N PRO A 29 -3.43 2.68 15.50
CA PRO A 29 -2.94 3.19 16.80
C PRO A 29 -2.59 4.68 16.76
N TYR A 30 -2.14 5.19 15.62
CA TYR A 30 -1.82 6.61 15.44
C TYR A 30 -2.81 7.30 14.52
N ALA A 31 -3.98 6.69 14.29
CA ALA A 31 -5.10 7.19 13.50
C ALA A 31 -4.82 7.31 12.00
N LYS A 32 -3.57 7.35 11.56
CA LYS A 32 -3.24 7.64 10.16
C LYS A 32 -2.23 6.66 9.58
N MET A 33 -2.36 6.42 8.27
CA MET A 33 -1.36 5.75 7.46
C MET A 33 -1.29 6.45 6.11
N LYS A 34 -0.29 6.12 5.30
CA LYS A 34 -0.17 6.65 3.94
C LYS A 34 -0.36 5.55 2.93
N VAL A 35 -0.96 5.92 1.80
CA VAL A 35 -1.03 5.07 0.60
C VAL A 35 -0.32 5.80 -0.52
N LYS A 36 0.66 5.14 -1.12
CA LYS A 36 1.38 5.67 -2.28
C LYS A 36 0.90 4.93 -3.53
N ILE A 37 0.64 5.68 -4.58
CA ILE A 37 0.18 5.14 -5.86
C ILE A 37 1.30 5.30 -6.87
N TYR A 38 1.66 4.20 -7.53
CA TYR A 38 2.67 4.15 -8.58
C TYR A 38 2.02 3.90 -9.91
N GLU A 39 2.52 4.56 -10.95
CA GLU A 39 2.16 4.27 -12.34
C GLU A 39 3.30 3.49 -12.98
N ASN A 40 2.99 2.36 -13.64
CA ASN A 40 3.98 1.59 -14.37
C ASN A 40 4.04 2.03 -15.84
N GLN A 41 4.96 1.45 -16.61
CA GLN A 41 5.14 1.82 -18.02
C GLN A 41 3.96 1.41 -18.91
N SER A 42 3.12 0.49 -18.46
CA SER A 42 1.88 0.12 -19.18
C SER A 42 0.73 1.07 -18.92
N GLY A 43 0.90 2.06 -18.05
CA GLY A 43 -0.15 3.02 -17.71
C GLY A 43 -1.13 2.50 -16.67
N ASN A 44 -0.81 1.40 -15.98
CA ASN A 44 -1.61 0.88 -14.88
C ASN A 44 -1.07 1.38 -13.55
N PHE A 45 -1.90 1.33 -12.51
CA PHE A 45 -1.57 1.88 -11.20
C PHE A 45 -1.55 0.80 -10.13
N THR A 46 -0.62 0.94 -9.18
CA THR A 46 -0.48 0.06 -8.02
C THR A 46 -0.46 0.91 -6.77
N GLY A 47 -1.29 0.58 -5.79
CA GLY A 47 -1.30 1.23 -4.49
C GLY A 47 -0.62 0.38 -3.44
N MET A 48 0.01 1.01 -2.46
CA MET A 48 0.68 0.33 -1.36
C MET A 48 0.56 1.16 -0.09
N THR A 49 0.23 0.51 1.03
CA THR A 49 0.24 1.17 2.33
C THR A 49 1.65 1.22 2.90
N ASP A 50 1.98 2.28 3.66
CA ASP A 50 3.23 2.35 4.42
C ASP A 50 3.16 1.52 5.69
N LEU A 51 1.96 1.21 6.16
CA LEU A 51 1.71 0.40 7.33
C LEU A 51 1.57 -1.06 6.93
N ALA A 52 2.31 -1.94 7.60
CA ALA A 52 2.20 -3.37 7.44
C ALA A 52 1.53 -3.97 8.68
N ILE A 53 0.61 -4.89 8.47
CA ILE A 53 -0.04 -5.65 9.54
C ILE A 53 0.77 -6.92 9.77
N LYS A 54 1.13 -7.19 11.02
CA LYS A 54 1.79 -8.45 11.38
C LYS A 54 0.73 -9.56 11.41
N ARG A 55 0.92 -10.56 10.56
CA ARG A 55 -0.04 -11.66 10.45
C ARG A 55 -0.04 -12.50 11.71
N LYS A 56 -1.22 -12.91 12.18
CA LYS A 56 -1.35 -13.65 13.45
C LYS A 56 -0.71 -15.04 13.41
N PHE A 57 -0.66 -15.67 12.23
CA PHE A 57 -0.19 -17.06 12.16
C PHE A 57 1.34 -17.18 12.26
N ASP A 58 2.11 -16.18 11.85
CA ASP A 58 3.58 -16.24 11.87
C ASP A 58 4.26 -14.91 12.27
N GLY A 59 3.49 -13.85 12.50
CA GLY A 59 4.01 -12.55 12.88
C GLY A 59 4.68 -11.77 11.75
N SER A 60 4.65 -12.27 10.51
CA SER A 60 5.29 -11.56 9.39
C SER A 60 4.49 -10.32 9.00
N PRO A 61 5.17 -9.19 8.71
CA PRO A 61 4.49 -7.98 8.29
C PRO A 61 4.05 -8.07 6.83
N GLU A 62 2.84 -7.59 6.54
CA GLU A 62 2.29 -7.55 5.19
C GLU A 62 1.62 -6.21 4.95
N CYS A 63 2.04 -5.50 3.90
CA CYS A 63 1.40 -4.27 3.44
C CYS A 63 0.20 -4.62 2.57
N ALA A 64 -0.80 -3.75 2.54
CA ALA A 64 -1.88 -3.87 1.57
C ALA A 64 -1.41 -3.34 0.22
N ILE A 65 -1.67 -4.10 -0.83
CA ILE A 65 -1.36 -3.73 -2.21
C ILE A 65 -2.65 -3.85 -3.02
N GLY A 66 -2.90 -2.86 -3.85
CA GLY A 66 -4.07 -2.84 -4.73
C GLY A 66 -3.71 -2.36 -6.13
N TYR A 67 -4.58 -2.60 -7.09
CA TYR A 67 -4.33 -2.36 -8.50
C TYR A 67 -5.53 -1.66 -9.14
N GLY A 68 -5.26 -0.88 -10.18
CA GLY A 68 -6.32 -0.25 -10.93
C GLY A 68 -5.81 0.38 -12.23
N LYS A 69 -6.74 0.81 -13.07
CA LYS A 69 -6.43 1.52 -14.31
C LYS A 69 -6.43 3.03 -14.10
N THR A 70 -6.84 3.48 -12.93
CA THR A 70 -6.80 4.87 -12.51
C THR A 70 -6.23 4.95 -11.10
N ILE A 71 -5.81 6.15 -10.70
CA ILE A 71 -5.33 6.41 -9.33
C ILE A 71 -6.42 6.05 -8.32
N GLU A 72 -7.66 6.47 -8.57
CA GLU A 72 -8.79 6.22 -7.68
C GLU A 72 -9.12 4.73 -7.55
N GLU A 73 -9.07 3.98 -8.64
CA GLU A 73 -9.29 2.52 -8.60
C GLU A 73 -8.22 1.82 -7.78
N ALA A 74 -6.95 2.19 -7.96
CA ALA A 74 -5.86 1.60 -7.20
C ALA A 74 -5.96 1.94 -5.71
N LEU A 75 -6.34 3.18 -5.39
CA LEU A 75 -6.55 3.59 -4.01
C LEU A 75 -7.69 2.80 -3.37
N GLU A 76 -8.83 2.70 -4.03
CA GLU A 76 -9.98 1.95 -3.52
C GLU A 76 -9.63 0.48 -3.32
N ASP A 77 -8.99 -0.15 -4.30
CA ASP A 77 -8.60 -1.56 -4.22
C ASP A 77 -7.64 -1.81 -3.06
N THR A 78 -6.68 -0.90 -2.85
CA THR A 78 -5.73 -0.99 -1.74
C THR A 78 -6.45 -0.92 -0.39
N LEU A 79 -7.39 0.02 -0.23
CA LEU A 79 -8.12 0.19 1.02
C LEU A 79 -9.09 -0.96 1.29
N LEU A 80 -9.74 -1.47 0.26
CA LEU A 80 -10.60 -2.65 0.39
C LEU A 80 -9.79 -3.88 0.79
N TYR A 81 -8.60 -4.05 0.21
CA TYR A 81 -7.71 -5.14 0.58
C TYR A 81 -7.23 -5.01 2.03
N PHE A 82 -6.90 -3.79 2.47
CA PHE A 82 -6.51 -3.53 3.85
C PHE A 82 -7.61 -3.98 4.82
N ASN A 83 -8.85 -3.61 4.55
CA ASN A 83 -9.99 -4.03 5.36
C ASN A 83 -10.17 -5.56 5.35
N LYS A 84 -9.93 -6.20 4.21
CA LYS A 84 -9.99 -7.66 4.10
C LYS A 84 -8.92 -8.32 4.96
N MET A 85 -7.71 -7.77 5.01
CA MET A 85 -6.63 -8.28 5.87
C MET A 85 -7.02 -8.20 7.35
N LEU A 86 -7.64 -7.08 7.76
CA LEU A 86 -8.14 -6.95 9.13
C LEU A 86 -9.15 -8.05 9.45
N SER A 87 -10.11 -8.28 8.57
CA SER A 87 -11.16 -9.29 8.78
C SER A 87 -10.60 -10.70 8.82
N GLN A 88 -9.64 -11.02 7.96
CA GLN A 88 -9.04 -12.36 7.90
C GLN A 88 -8.34 -12.74 9.20
N ASP A 89 -7.69 -11.81 9.87
CA ASP A 89 -6.99 -12.05 11.12
C ASP A 89 -7.84 -11.67 12.35
N GLY A 90 -9.10 -11.29 12.15
CA GLY A 90 -10.01 -10.97 13.22
C GLY A 90 -9.72 -9.68 13.97
N PHE A 91 -9.01 -8.75 13.33
CA PHE A 91 -8.75 -7.44 13.94
C PHE A 91 -9.97 -6.54 13.80
N THR A 92 -10.40 -5.96 14.93
CA THR A 92 -11.31 -4.81 14.91
C THR A 92 -10.54 -3.52 15.15
N ARG A 93 -9.35 -3.63 15.74
CA ARG A 93 -8.46 -2.52 16.06
C ARG A 93 -7.02 -3.05 16.05
N LEU A 94 -6.09 -2.22 15.61
CA LEU A 94 -4.67 -2.52 15.63
C LEU A 94 -3.97 -1.77 16.76
N THR A 95 -3.02 -2.43 17.41
CA THR A 95 -2.12 -1.81 18.40
C THR A 95 -0.73 -1.66 17.79
N GLU A 96 0.16 -0.96 18.49
CA GLU A 96 1.55 -0.81 18.05
C GLU A 96 2.25 -2.14 17.82
N ASP A 97 1.90 -3.17 18.61
CA ASP A 97 2.50 -4.49 18.51
C ASP A 97 2.02 -5.26 17.28
N ASP A 98 0.91 -4.84 16.69
CA ASP A 98 0.28 -5.52 15.54
C ASP A 98 0.81 -5.01 14.20
N ILE A 99 1.60 -3.94 14.20
CA ILE A 99 1.98 -3.25 12.97
C ILE A 99 3.47 -2.93 12.91
N SER A 100 3.94 -2.65 11.68
CA SER A 100 5.19 -1.95 11.44
C SER A 100 4.97 -0.98 10.29
N TYR A 101 5.72 0.13 10.29
CA TYR A 101 5.70 1.08 9.18
C TYR A 101 6.93 0.88 8.31
N SER A 102 6.78 1.10 7.01
CA SER A 102 7.91 1.12 6.09
C SER A 102 8.87 2.24 6.46
N GLU A 103 10.16 1.97 6.33
CA GLU A 103 11.17 3.01 6.48
C GLU A 103 10.95 4.07 5.39
N TRP A 104 11.29 5.31 5.70
CA TRP A 104 11.19 6.42 4.75
C TRP A 104 11.86 6.10 3.40
N SER A 105 13.02 5.45 3.45
CA SER A 105 13.79 5.09 2.25
C SER A 105 13.17 3.96 1.43
N ASP A 106 12.28 3.17 2.03
CA ASP A 106 11.70 1.98 1.39
C ASP A 106 10.29 2.23 0.87
N PHE A 107 9.72 3.36 1.19
CA PHE A 107 8.33 3.69 0.80
C PHE A 107 8.25 4.78 -0.32
#